data_6a2760c6bdc580feae45645de9c79e23
#
_entry.id   6a2760c6bdc580feae45645de9c79e23
#
_cell.length_a   1.000
_cell.length_b   1.000
_cell.length_c   1.000
_cell.angle_alpha   90.00
_cell.angle_beta   90.00
_cell.angle_gamma   90.00
#
_symmetry.space_group_name_H-M   'P 1'
#
loop_
_entity.id
_entity.type
_entity.pdbx_description
1 polymer ?
#
loop_
_entity_poly.entity_id
_entity_poly.type
_entity_poly.pdbx_seq_one_letter_code
_entity_poly.pdbx_strand_id
1 'polypeptide(L)'
;MHPLKVCALVGALALSSGISLGQGNAPQGAATAPVESPPPAERGRYLADIGNCVSCHTRAGGEPFAGGVPFQTPVGTLYSTNITPDPKTGIGSWQADDLRRAMHTGIAPDGSHLFPAFPYTSFTKVTDADVDYIYAYLRTLKPVSYTPPANGALFSVRWPMGLWNKMFFREGRLAADSKQSEEWNRGAYLVEGLGHCSACHTPRNLFLAEQPGNPYQGGRIQDSVAPDKVRPWFAVNLTSQKHGLGAWSVADLSKYFQTGVSLRAGTFGPMNEVIVNSLKRLTPADAHAMAVYVKSLQGPELTGEAVAAAQVASGAAIYKDRCEKCHGGSGRGGFFSGPPVAGSAVVQAEGPASLINIVLYGPTVPQGMKFGGWETMPSYADILNDDQVAAVSNFMRGSWGNRAAPVSAAQVAQQR
;
A
#
# COMPACT_ATOMS: atom_id res chain seq x y z
N MET A 1 15.63 -30.50 -67.85
CA MET A 1 15.73 -29.95 -69.20
C MET A 1 16.08 -28.47 -69.06
N HIS A 2 17.32 -28.10 -69.32
CA HIS A 2 17.85 -26.77 -69.67
C HIS A 2 17.45 -26.49 -71.14
N PRO A 3 17.59 -25.29 -71.71
CA PRO A 3 18.40 -24.11 -71.44
C PRO A 3 17.64 -22.75 -71.65
N LEU A 4 18.15 -21.55 -71.72
CA LEU A 4 19.31 -20.91 -72.35
C LEU A 4 19.46 -19.44 -71.86
N LYS A 5 20.71 -19.00 -71.88
CA LYS A 5 21.23 -17.65 -71.72
C LYS A 5 20.85 -16.71 -72.85
N VAL A 6 20.74 -15.39 -72.60
CA VAL A 6 21.20 -14.36 -73.55
C VAL A 6 21.81 -13.18 -72.76
N CYS A 7 23.08 -12.86 -73.08
CA CYS A 7 23.79 -11.64 -72.74
C CYS A 7 23.44 -10.52 -73.74
N ALA A 8 23.40 -9.28 -73.29
CA ALA A 8 23.68 -8.13 -74.17
C ALA A 8 24.41 -7.04 -73.38
N LEU A 9 25.64 -6.78 -73.77
CA LEU A 9 26.48 -5.62 -73.47
C LEU A 9 26.05 -4.40 -74.29
N VAL A 10 25.96 -3.20 -73.67
CA VAL A 10 26.27 -1.90 -74.33
C VAL A 10 26.69 -0.95 -73.19
N GLY A 11 27.91 -0.53 -73.16
CA GLY A 11 28.52 0.64 -73.70
C GLY A 11 28.61 1.79 -72.73
N ALA A 12 29.80 2.06 -72.17
CA ALA A 12 30.16 3.13 -71.25
C ALA A 12 30.16 4.52 -71.91
N LEU A 13 29.70 5.53 -71.24
CA LEU A 13 30.15 6.92 -71.39
C LEU A 13 30.35 7.53 -70.00
N ALA A 14 31.60 7.84 -69.70
CA ALA A 14 32.03 8.57 -68.55
C ALA A 14 31.84 10.07 -68.72
N LEU A 15 31.10 10.70 -67.87
CA LEU A 15 31.07 12.15 -67.64
C LEU A 15 31.45 12.41 -66.16
N SER A 16 32.69 12.87 -66.00
CA SER A 16 33.19 13.32 -64.70
C SER A 16 32.61 14.71 -64.35
N SER A 17 31.71 14.75 -63.41
CA SER A 17 31.34 15.97 -62.75
C SER A 17 31.76 15.85 -61.27
N GLY A 18 32.76 16.60 -60.86
CA GLY A 18 33.22 16.64 -59.48
C GLY A 18 32.15 17.23 -58.57
N ILE A 19 31.65 16.43 -57.68
CA ILE A 19 30.82 16.89 -56.53
C ILE A 19 31.74 16.85 -55.31
N SER A 20 32.10 18.03 -54.82
CA SER A 20 32.74 18.24 -53.52
C SER A 20 31.78 17.80 -52.41
N LEU A 21 32.08 16.66 -51.79
CA LEU A 21 31.41 16.23 -50.59
C LEU A 21 31.86 17.11 -49.41
N GLY A 22 31.07 18.10 -49.06
CA GLY A 22 31.19 18.79 -47.78
C GLY A 22 31.04 17.77 -46.66
N GLN A 23 32.06 17.62 -45.82
CA GLN A 23 31.96 16.88 -44.56
C GLN A 23 30.95 17.57 -43.68
N GLY A 24 29.69 17.08 -43.66
CA GLY A 24 28.73 17.44 -42.67
C GLY A 24 29.18 16.93 -41.31
N ASN A 25 29.51 17.83 -40.40
CA ASN A 25 29.69 17.49 -39.01
C ASN A 25 28.39 16.85 -38.51
N ALA A 26 28.46 15.60 -38.08
CA ALA A 26 27.40 14.96 -37.35
C ALA A 26 27.09 15.80 -36.09
N PRO A 27 25.81 16.04 -35.75
CA PRO A 27 25.51 16.75 -34.53
C PRO A 27 26.08 15.97 -33.34
N GLN A 28 27.05 16.58 -32.66
CA GLN A 28 27.54 16.08 -31.38
C GLN A 28 26.34 15.95 -30.48
N GLY A 29 26.02 14.72 -30.06
CA GLY A 29 24.96 14.46 -29.10
C GLY A 29 25.16 15.39 -27.89
N ALA A 30 24.16 16.16 -27.59
CA ALA A 30 24.14 16.99 -26.40
C ALA A 30 24.45 16.06 -25.21
N ALA A 31 25.58 16.26 -24.58
CA ALA A 31 25.90 15.60 -23.32
C ALA A 31 24.77 15.97 -22.35
N THR A 32 23.99 14.99 -21.95
CA THR A 32 22.99 15.17 -20.89
C THR A 32 23.77 15.65 -19.67
N ALA A 33 23.44 16.86 -19.21
CA ALA A 33 24.01 17.39 -17.98
C ALA A 33 23.83 16.34 -16.87
N PRO A 34 24.81 16.14 -15.97
CA PRO A 34 24.65 15.23 -14.86
C PRO A 34 23.38 15.62 -14.11
N VAL A 35 22.46 14.68 -13.91
CA VAL A 35 21.30 14.90 -13.06
C VAL A 35 21.85 15.11 -11.65
N GLU A 36 21.83 16.34 -11.19
CA GLU A 36 22.32 16.71 -9.87
C GLU A 36 21.46 15.99 -8.82
N SER A 37 22.10 15.26 -7.91
CA SER A 37 21.38 14.55 -6.86
C SER A 37 20.64 15.58 -5.99
N PRO A 38 19.36 15.35 -5.64
CA PRO A 38 18.62 16.29 -4.84
C PRO A 38 19.31 16.53 -3.48
N PRO A 39 19.15 17.75 -2.89
CA PRO A 39 19.72 18.05 -1.59
C PRO A 39 19.29 17.00 -0.53
N PRO A 40 20.13 16.69 0.45
CA PRO A 40 19.85 15.65 1.44
C PRO A 40 18.49 15.74 2.11
N ALA A 41 18.05 16.94 2.48
CA ALA A 41 16.74 17.17 3.10
C ALA A 41 15.57 16.94 2.14
N GLU A 42 15.73 17.23 0.84
CA GLU A 42 14.68 16.98 -0.16
C GLU A 42 14.53 15.48 -0.42
N ARG A 43 15.65 14.75 -0.55
CA ARG A 43 15.62 13.29 -0.62
C ARG A 43 14.99 12.70 0.64
N GLY A 44 15.36 13.22 1.82
CA GLY A 44 14.80 12.80 3.10
C GLY A 44 13.30 13.03 3.20
N ARG A 45 12.80 14.14 2.69
CA ARG A 45 11.35 14.41 2.59
C ARG A 45 10.65 13.35 1.77
N TYR A 46 11.16 13.04 0.58
CA TYR A 46 10.59 12.01 -0.27
C TYR A 46 10.54 10.64 0.42
N LEU A 47 11.62 10.25 1.11
CA LEU A 47 11.67 8.99 1.87
C LEU A 47 10.72 8.97 3.06
N ALA A 48 10.60 10.09 3.79
CA ALA A 48 9.64 10.24 4.89
C ALA A 48 8.19 10.23 4.40
N ASP A 49 7.92 10.79 3.22
CA ASP A 49 6.62 10.69 2.56
C ASP A 49 6.29 9.23 2.22
N ILE A 50 7.22 8.48 1.61
CA ILE A 50 7.02 7.04 1.34
C ILE A 50 6.82 6.25 2.63
N GLY A 51 7.60 6.54 3.67
CA GLY A 51 7.48 5.95 5.00
C GLY A 51 6.19 6.33 5.73
N ASN A 52 5.37 7.19 5.14
CA ASN A 52 4.09 7.66 5.68
C ASN A 52 4.21 8.19 7.14
N CYS A 53 5.35 8.80 7.46
CA CYS A 53 5.65 9.26 8.82
C CYS A 53 4.60 10.25 9.35
N VAL A 54 4.08 11.11 8.45
CA VAL A 54 3.10 12.14 8.78
C VAL A 54 1.78 11.57 9.30
N SER A 55 1.29 10.45 8.76
CA SER A 55 0.02 9.85 9.20
C SER A 55 0.07 9.36 10.65
N CYS A 56 1.17 8.75 11.04
CA CYS A 56 1.35 8.28 12.41
C CYS A 56 1.76 9.41 13.37
N HIS A 57 2.45 10.44 12.90
CA HIS A 57 3.02 11.48 13.76
C HIS A 57 2.29 12.83 13.69
N THR A 58 1.06 12.87 13.14
CA THR A 58 0.23 14.08 13.11
C THR A 58 -1.19 13.78 13.56
N ARG A 59 -1.54 14.16 14.78
CA ARG A 59 -2.92 14.00 15.27
C ARG A 59 -3.88 14.93 14.52
N ALA A 60 -5.15 14.58 14.46
CA ALA A 60 -6.18 15.42 13.86
C ALA A 60 -6.18 16.83 14.49
N GLY A 61 -6.11 17.86 13.65
CA GLY A 61 -6.04 19.26 14.08
C GLY A 61 -4.74 19.66 14.78
N GLY A 62 -3.72 18.78 14.82
CA GLY A 62 -2.42 19.06 15.42
C GLY A 62 -1.40 19.57 14.41
N GLU A 63 -0.26 20.06 14.95
CA GLU A 63 0.90 20.44 14.13
C GLU A 63 1.52 19.18 13.49
N PRO A 64 1.99 19.28 12.23
CA PRO A 64 2.63 18.15 11.54
C PRO A 64 3.83 17.59 12.33
N PHE A 65 3.93 16.28 12.39
CA PHE A 65 5.00 15.52 13.05
C PHE A 65 5.10 15.69 14.56
N ALA A 66 4.16 16.41 15.21
CA ALA A 66 4.15 16.58 16.66
C ALA A 66 3.61 15.37 17.43
N GLY A 67 3.15 14.32 16.77
CA GLY A 67 2.66 13.10 17.40
C GLY A 67 1.26 13.22 17.99
N GLY A 68 0.94 12.33 18.93
CA GLY A 68 -0.33 12.30 19.65
C GLY A 68 -1.46 11.55 18.93
N VAL A 69 -1.15 10.78 17.89
CA VAL A 69 -2.12 9.88 17.24
C VAL A 69 -2.37 8.68 18.15
N PRO A 70 -3.63 8.38 18.52
CA PRO A 70 -3.96 7.23 19.35
C PRO A 70 -4.01 5.94 18.52
N PHE A 71 -3.32 4.91 18.97
CA PHE A 71 -3.43 3.54 18.47
C PHE A 71 -4.13 2.70 19.52
N GLN A 72 -5.37 2.35 19.25
CA GLN A 72 -6.15 1.48 20.13
C GLN A 72 -5.68 0.04 20.00
N THR A 73 -5.37 -0.59 21.12
CA THR A 73 -4.97 -2.00 21.18
C THR A 73 -5.81 -2.73 22.23
N PRO A 74 -5.87 -4.08 22.21
CA PRO A 74 -6.57 -4.84 23.25
C PRO A 74 -6.07 -4.60 24.69
N VAL A 75 -4.85 -4.02 24.81
CA VAL A 75 -4.20 -3.78 26.12
C VAL A 75 -4.11 -2.31 26.48
N GLY A 76 -4.79 -1.43 25.74
CA GLY A 76 -4.84 0.00 26.00
C GLY A 76 -4.45 0.86 24.80
N THR A 77 -4.35 2.16 25.01
CA THR A 77 -4.01 3.13 23.97
C THR A 77 -2.51 3.43 24.00
N LEU A 78 -1.89 3.34 22.82
CA LEU A 78 -0.53 3.80 22.56
C LEU A 78 -0.62 5.10 21.76
N TYR A 79 0.15 6.12 22.12
CA TYR A 79 0.22 7.39 21.39
C TYR A 79 1.54 7.53 20.65
N SER A 80 1.50 8.05 19.42
CA SER A 80 2.70 8.37 18.65
C SER A 80 3.49 9.52 19.31
N THR A 81 4.80 9.46 19.15
CA THR A 81 5.72 10.45 19.71
C THR A 81 5.83 11.69 18.82
N ASN A 82 6.23 12.81 19.41
CA ASN A 82 6.68 13.99 18.69
C ASN A 82 8.04 13.70 18.04
N ILE A 83 8.13 13.83 16.71
CA ILE A 83 9.37 13.67 15.94
C ILE A 83 9.83 14.98 15.28
N THR A 84 9.29 16.14 15.73
CA THR A 84 9.84 17.45 15.36
C THR A 84 11.18 17.66 16.06
N PRO A 85 12.03 18.60 15.58
CA PRO A 85 13.33 18.89 16.20
C PRO A 85 13.21 19.74 17.48
N ASP A 86 12.12 19.61 18.23
CA ASP A 86 12.02 20.19 19.57
C ASP A 86 12.95 19.45 20.55
N PRO A 87 13.83 20.15 21.28
CA PRO A 87 14.86 19.48 22.10
C PRO A 87 14.31 18.85 23.38
N LYS A 88 13.09 19.20 23.82
CA LYS A 88 12.51 18.72 25.08
C LYS A 88 11.46 17.65 24.87
N THR A 89 10.62 17.80 23.86
CA THR A 89 9.44 16.94 23.64
C THR A 89 9.52 16.13 22.35
N GLY A 90 10.47 16.47 21.47
CA GLY A 90 10.70 15.80 20.20
C GLY A 90 12.06 15.12 20.10
N ILE A 91 12.59 15.03 18.90
CA ILE A 91 13.89 14.41 18.60
C ILE A 91 15.02 15.44 18.42
N GLY A 92 14.85 16.67 18.92
CA GLY A 92 15.83 17.74 18.74
C GLY A 92 17.21 17.48 19.37
N SER A 93 17.27 16.66 20.41
CA SER A 93 18.52 16.22 21.04
C SER A 93 19.13 14.96 20.41
N TRP A 94 18.42 14.28 19.53
CA TRP A 94 18.90 13.05 18.89
C TRP A 94 19.99 13.34 17.86
N GLN A 95 20.89 12.38 17.69
CA GLN A 95 21.84 12.31 16.60
C GLN A 95 21.33 11.37 15.50
N ALA A 96 21.95 11.37 14.32
CA ALA A 96 21.59 10.47 13.23
C ALA A 96 21.64 8.98 13.65
N ASP A 97 22.64 8.61 14.46
CA ASP A 97 22.78 7.26 15.03
C ASP A 97 21.61 6.85 15.92
N ASP A 98 21.02 7.79 16.65
CA ASP A 98 19.85 7.52 17.47
C ASP A 98 18.64 7.17 16.62
N LEU A 99 18.42 7.90 15.52
CA LEU A 99 17.33 7.58 14.58
C LEU A 99 17.60 6.26 13.87
N ARG A 100 18.85 6.00 13.44
CA ARG A 100 19.21 4.70 12.83
C ARG A 100 18.93 3.56 13.80
N ARG A 101 19.37 3.66 15.05
CA ARG A 101 19.11 2.65 16.08
C ARG A 101 17.60 2.45 16.30
N ALA A 102 16.83 3.52 16.43
CA ALA A 102 15.38 3.42 16.59
C ALA A 102 14.71 2.73 15.40
N MET A 103 15.04 3.12 14.17
CA MET A 103 14.44 2.55 12.96
C MET A 103 14.91 1.12 12.68
N HIS A 104 16.15 0.79 13.00
CA HIS A 104 16.72 -0.51 12.63
C HIS A 104 16.57 -1.57 13.72
N THR A 105 16.52 -1.19 14.97
CA THR A 105 16.52 -2.14 16.10
C THR A 105 15.32 -1.99 17.03
N GLY A 106 14.53 -0.93 16.87
CA GLY A 106 13.44 -0.62 17.79
C GLY A 106 13.93 -0.23 19.19
N ILE A 107 15.12 0.40 19.32
CA ILE A 107 15.69 0.84 20.60
C ILE A 107 15.85 2.37 20.59
N ALA A 108 15.22 3.03 21.56
CA ALA A 108 15.33 4.48 21.76
C ALA A 108 16.70 4.88 22.35
N PRO A 109 17.10 6.18 22.34
CA PRO A 109 18.38 6.64 22.88
C PRO A 109 18.61 6.30 24.35
N ASP A 110 17.54 6.25 25.16
CA ASP A 110 17.58 5.86 26.57
C ASP A 110 17.72 4.34 26.79
N GLY A 111 17.86 3.55 25.71
CA GLY A 111 17.97 2.10 25.75
C GLY A 111 16.63 1.36 25.86
N SER A 112 15.51 2.07 25.97
CA SER A 112 14.19 1.44 26.05
C SER A 112 13.75 0.85 24.70
N HIS A 113 13.06 -0.31 24.75
CA HIS A 113 12.48 -0.91 23.57
C HIS A 113 11.23 -0.14 23.09
N LEU A 114 11.14 0.06 21.79
CA LEU A 114 9.96 0.60 21.13
C LEU A 114 8.94 -0.52 20.90
N PHE A 115 7.66 -0.13 20.81
CA PHE A 115 6.60 -1.08 20.41
C PHE A 115 6.54 -1.21 18.89
N PRO A 116 6.24 -2.42 18.35
CA PRO A 116 6.20 -2.67 16.92
C PRO A 116 4.98 -2.03 16.20
N ALA A 117 4.22 -1.16 16.88
CA ALA A 117 3.36 -0.18 16.24
C ALA A 117 4.20 0.85 15.43
N PHE A 118 5.41 1.14 15.88
CA PHE A 118 6.46 1.73 15.06
C PHE A 118 7.10 0.58 14.25
N PRO A 119 6.97 0.56 12.91
CA PRO A 119 7.27 -0.64 12.12
C PRO A 119 8.77 -0.84 11.88
N TYR A 120 9.58 -0.84 12.96
CA TYR A 120 11.03 -1.10 12.87
C TYR A 120 11.34 -2.49 12.30
N THR A 121 10.39 -3.42 12.37
CA THR A 121 10.50 -4.74 11.72
C THR A 121 10.58 -4.66 10.20
N SER A 122 10.06 -3.59 9.61
CA SER A 122 10.22 -3.25 8.20
C SER A 122 11.36 -2.25 7.99
N PHE A 123 11.44 -1.21 8.82
CA PHE A 123 12.45 -0.16 8.68
C PHE A 123 13.89 -0.66 8.86
N THR A 124 14.09 -1.79 9.54
CA THR A 124 15.40 -2.46 9.60
C THR A 124 15.99 -2.76 8.23
N LYS A 125 15.14 -2.88 7.19
CA LYS A 125 15.54 -3.15 5.80
C LYS A 125 16.04 -1.92 5.05
N VAL A 126 15.80 -0.72 5.59
CA VAL A 126 16.20 0.56 4.99
C VAL A 126 17.71 0.78 5.17
N THR A 127 18.37 1.33 4.16
CA THR A 127 19.80 1.63 4.24
C THR A 127 20.10 2.73 5.25
N ASP A 128 21.30 2.71 5.85
CA ASP A 128 21.75 3.73 6.79
C ASP A 128 21.74 5.12 6.14
N ALA A 129 22.16 5.21 4.86
CA ALA A 129 22.15 6.47 4.11
C ALA A 129 20.73 7.05 3.93
N ASP A 130 19.73 6.21 3.65
CA ASP A 130 18.36 6.69 3.49
C ASP A 130 17.77 7.11 4.85
N VAL A 131 18.15 6.49 5.97
CA VAL A 131 17.79 6.96 7.32
C VAL A 131 18.46 8.31 7.62
N ASP A 132 19.70 8.51 7.21
CA ASP A 132 20.41 9.80 7.37
C ASP A 132 19.73 10.92 6.57
N TYR A 133 19.25 10.63 5.36
CA TYR A 133 18.45 11.59 4.61
C TYR A 133 17.13 11.93 5.31
N ILE A 134 16.43 10.92 5.86
CA ILE A 134 15.21 11.15 6.67
C ILE A 134 15.54 12.03 7.88
N TYR A 135 16.61 11.73 8.59
CA TYR A 135 17.06 12.55 9.71
C TYR A 135 17.33 13.99 9.29
N ALA A 136 18.08 14.20 8.21
CA ALA A 136 18.35 15.53 7.66
C ALA A 136 17.06 16.32 7.39
N TYR A 137 16.05 15.66 6.82
CA TYR A 137 14.72 16.26 6.61
C TYR A 137 14.03 16.62 7.93
N LEU A 138 13.95 15.69 8.89
CA LEU A 138 13.29 15.92 10.17
C LEU A 138 13.91 17.10 10.92
N ARG A 139 15.22 17.33 10.76
CA ARG A 139 15.92 18.49 11.34
C ARG A 139 15.52 19.82 10.71
N THR A 140 14.93 19.84 9.51
CA THR A 140 14.42 21.08 8.85
C THR A 140 13.02 21.46 9.29
N LEU A 141 12.30 20.56 9.98
CA LEU A 141 10.94 20.82 10.42
C LEU A 141 10.90 21.93 11.49
N LYS A 142 9.75 22.62 11.59
CA LYS A 142 9.50 23.57 12.68
C LYS A 142 9.47 22.82 14.01
N PRO A 143 10.28 23.19 15.01
CA PRO A 143 10.19 22.66 16.36
C PRO A 143 8.81 22.93 16.95
N VAL A 144 8.14 21.90 17.48
CA VAL A 144 6.84 22.00 18.13
C VAL A 144 6.94 21.46 19.55
N SER A 145 6.76 22.33 20.54
CA SER A 145 6.73 21.92 21.95
C SER A 145 5.36 21.30 22.26
N TYR A 146 5.29 19.99 22.18
CA TYR A 146 4.08 19.20 22.48
C TYR A 146 4.46 17.83 23.07
N THR A 147 3.91 17.55 24.23
CA THR A 147 4.02 16.23 24.88
C THR A 147 2.75 15.44 24.59
N PRO A 148 2.85 14.32 23.83
CA PRO A 148 1.71 13.42 23.62
C PRO A 148 1.14 12.92 24.95
N PRO A 149 -0.13 12.50 25.01
CA PRO A 149 -0.70 11.86 26.19
C PRO A 149 0.11 10.64 26.62
N ALA A 150 0.06 10.32 27.92
CA ALA A 150 0.71 9.13 28.43
C ALA A 150 0.07 7.86 27.84
N ASN A 151 0.91 6.90 27.48
CA ASN A 151 0.44 5.59 27.03
C ASN A 151 -0.30 4.87 28.16
N GLY A 152 -1.18 3.93 27.80
CA GLY A 152 -1.83 3.04 28.75
C GLY A 152 -0.80 2.35 29.68
N ALA A 153 -1.17 2.08 30.92
CA ALA A 153 -0.27 1.62 31.97
C ALA A 153 0.59 0.39 31.59
N LEU A 154 0.05 -0.54 30.80
CA LEU A 154 0.80 -1.71 30.34
C LEU A 154 1.94 -1.36 29.38
N PHE A 155 1.87 -0.21 28.69
CA PHE A 155 2.92 0.26 27.78
C PHE A 155 4.08 0.98 28.51
N SER A 156 3.99 1.21 29.83
CA SER A 156 5.13 1.67 30.64
C SER A 156 6.15 0.55 30.87
N VAL A 157 5.72 -0.72 30.78
CA VAL A 157 6.56 -1.90 30.97
C VAL A 157 7.15 -2.32 29.63
N ARG A 158 8.40 -1.97 29.34
CA ARG A 158 9.02 -2.15 28.01
C ARG A 158 9.96 -3.35 27.91
N TRP A 159 10.42 -3.92 29.04
CA TRP A 159 11.36 -5.05 29.00
C TRP A 159 10.83 -6.30 28.26
N PRO A 160 9.51 -6.62 28.25
CA PRO A 160 9.04 -7.79 27.51
C PRO A 160 9.26 -7.67 26.01
N MET A 161 9.39 -6.44 25.48
CA MET A 161 9.68 -6.22 24.07
C MET A 161 11.06 -6.74 23.66
N GLY A 162 12.02 -6.81 24.59
CA GLY A 162 13.31 -7.46 24.34
C GLY A 162 13.15 -8.96 24.06
N LEU A 163 12.25 -9.64 24.78
CA LEU A 163 11.93 -11.05 24.53
C LEU A 163 11.14 -11.21 23.22
N TRP A 164 10.16 -10.33 22.98
CA TRP A 164 9.41 -10.31 21.74
C TRP A 164 10.33 -10.17 20.52
N ASN A 165 11.29 -9.24 20.59
CA ASN A 165 12.29 -9.03 19.54
C ASN A 165 13.13 -10.30 19.29
N LYS A 166 13.57 -10.97 20.32
CA LYS A 166 14.33 -12.24 20.15
C LYS A 166 13.53 -13.32 19.43
N MET A 167 12.22 -13.36 19.64
CA MET A 167 11.34 -14.39 19.04
C MET A 167 10.90 -14.03 17.61
N PHE A 168 10.58 -12.76 17.34
CA PHE A 168 9.83 -12.37 16.16
C PHE A 168 10.53 -11.34 15.27
N PHE A 169 11.63 -10.75 15.72
CA PHE A 169 12.36 -9.74 14.96
C PHE A 169 13.70 -10.30 14.45
N ARG A 170 14.06 -9.92 13.25
CA ARG A 170 15.40 -10.17 12.68
C ARG A 170 15.90 -8.85 12.09
N GLU A 171 16.96 -8.32 12.69
CA GLU A 171 17.65 -7.14 12.16
C GLU A 171 18.34 -7.50 10.84
N GLY A 172 18.30 -6.60 9.87
CA GLY A 172 19.03 -6.76 8.61
C GLY A 172 18.54 -5.80 7.52
N ARG A 173 19.48 -5.26 6.76
CA ARG A 173 19.22 -4.45 5.58
C ARG A 173 18.79 -5.35 4.43
N LEU A 174 17.85 -4.87 3.60
CA LEU A 174 17.45 -5.62 2.42
C LEU A 174 18.58 -5.63 1.39
N ALA A 175 19.12 -6.82 1.13
CA ALA A 175 20.08 -7.00 0.07
C ALA A 175 19.38 -7.13 -1.30
N ALA A 176 19.98 -6.58 -2.35
CA ALA A 176 19.48 -6.78 -3.70
C ALA A 176 19.61 -8.26 -4.11
N ASP A 177 18.57 -8.81 -4.71
CA ASP A 177 18.61 -10.13 -5.35
C ASP A 177 19.22 -10.00 -6.74
N SER A 178 20.42 -10.56 -6.93
CA SER A 178 21.14 -10.54 -8.21
C SER A 178 20.44 -11.28 -9.35
N LYS A 179 19.43 -12.09 -9.06
CA LYS A 179 18.62 -12.81 -10.05
C LYS A 179 17.45 -11.99 -10.57
N GLN A 180 17.17 -10.85 -9.93
CA GLN A 180 16.06 -9.96 -10.27
C GLN A 180 16.58 -8.68 -10.94
N SER A 181 15.68 -7.97 -11.62
CA SER A 181 16.01 -6.67 -12.21
C SER A 181 16.24 -5.59 -11.13
N GLU A 182 16.96 -4.53 -11.51
CA GLU A 182 17.11 -3.35 -10.64
C GLU A 182 15.76 -2.75 -10.24
N GLU A 183 14.81 -2.72 -11.17
CA GLU A 183 13.45 -2.25 -10.92
C GLU A 183 12.72 -3.10 -9.90
N TRP A 184 12.80 -4.43 -10.02
CA TRP A 184 12.21 -5.34 -9.03
C TRP A 184 12.83 -5.13 -7.64
N ASN A 185 14.17 -5.04 -7.58
CA ASN A 185 14.89 -4.79 -6.33
C ASN A 185 14.53 -3.43 -5.71
N ARG A 186 14.34 -2.40 -6.54
CA ARG A 186 13.84 -1.10 -6.08
C ARG A 186 12.43 -1.20 -5.51
N GLY A 187 11.54 -1.93 -6.18
CA GLY A 187 10.19 -2.21 -5.71
C GLY A 187 10.18 -2.97 -4.39
N ALA A 188 10.99 -4.03 -4.26
CA ALA A 188 11.16 -4.79 -3.03
C ALA A 188 11.60 -3.89 -1.86
N TYR A 189 12.62 -3.06 -2.08
CA TYR A 189 13.13 -2.13 -1.10
C TYR A 189 12.05 -1.16 -0.59
N LEU A 190 11.25 -0.62 -1.49
CA LEU A 190 10.20 0.32 -1.14
C LEU A 190 9.03 -0.37 -0.40
N VAL A 191 8.59 -1.53 -0.88
CA VAL A 191 7.44 -2.26 -0.31
C VAL A 191 7.78 -2.88 1.05
N GLU A 192 8.95 -3.51 1.16
CA GLU A 192 9.34 -4.22 2.37
C GLU A 192 9.96 -3.33 3.45
N GLY A 193 10.61 -2.24 3.04
CA GLY A 193 11.26 -1.27 3.92
C GLY A 193 10.34 -0.11 4.28
N LEU A 194 10.51 1.03 3.59
CA LEU A 194 9.81 2.28 3.93
C LEU A 194 8.29 2.17 3.82
N GLY A 195 7.77 1.52 2.78
CA GLY A 195 6.32 1.35 2.59
C GLY A 195 5.65 0.44 3.61
N HIS A 196 6.44 -0.39 4.34
CA HIS A 196 5.99 -1.31 5.40
C HIS A 196 4.62 -1.97 5.14
N CYS A 197 4.35 -2.35 3.88
CA CYS A 197 3.05 -2.86 3.45
C CYS A 197 2.63 -4.13 4.22
N SER A 198 3.62 -4.94 4.63
CA SER A 198 3.41 -6.13 5.46
C SER A 198 2.73 -5.82 6.79
N ALA A 199 2.95 -4.63 7.37
CA ALA A 199 2.39 -4.24 8.67
C ALA A 199 0.85 -4.35 8.72
N CYS A 200 0.17 -4.08 7.58
CA CYS A 200 -1.28 -4.23 7.45
C CYS A 200 -1.67 -5.46 6.62
N HIS A 201 -0.88 -5.80 5.60
CA HIS A 201 -1.23 -6.82 4.62
C HIS A 201 -0.68 -8.23 4.91
N THR A 202 -0.10 -8.45 6.10
CA THR A 202 0.33 -9.78 6.58
C THR A 202 -0.46 -10.17 7.83
N PRO A 203 -0.98 -11.42 7.93
CA PRO A 203 -1.70 -11.85 9.12
C PRO A 203 -0.78 -11.82 10.35
N ARG A 204 -1.37 -11.57 11.52
CA ARG A 204 -0.64 -11.54 12.79
C ARG A 204 -0.98 -12.75 13.66
N ASN A 205 0.00 -13.20 14.43
CA ASN A 205 -0.18 -14.25 15.43
C ASN A 205 -0.74 -13.66 16.76
N LEU A 206 -0.92 -14.51 17.76
CA LEU A 206 -1.44 -14.11 19.08
C LEU A 206 -0.54 -13.08 19.81
N PHE A 207 0.73 -12.98 19.44
CA PHE A 207 1.68 -12.00 19.98
C PHE A 207 1.75 -10.73 19.14
N LEU A 208 0.81 -10.54 18.23
CA LEU A 208 0.71 -9.42 17.28
C LEU A 208 1.92 -9.31 16.31
N ALA A 209 2.75 -10.34 16.23
CA ALA A 209 3.82 -10.41 15.25
C ALA A 209 3.29 -10.88 13.89
N GLU A 210 3.88 -10.35 12.81
CA GLU A 210 3.59 -10.80 11.44
C GLU A 210 3.92 -12.28 11.28
N GLN A 211 3.07 -13.02 10.56
CA GLN A 211 3.27 -14.45 10.30
C GLN A 211 4.21 -14.64 9.11
N PRO A 212 5.45 -15.09 9.31
CA PRO A 212 6.44 -15.20 8.22
C PRO A 212 6.08 -16.25 7.17
N GLY A 213 5.22 -17.22 7.50
CA GLY A 213 4.72 -18.21 6.56
C GLY A 213 3.63 -17.71 5.60
N ASN A 214 3.04 -16.53 5.88
CA ASN A 214 1.91 -15.98 5.13
C ASN A 214 2.12 -14.50 4.78
N PRO A 215 3.27 -14.11 4.22
CA PRO A 215 3.53 -12.70 3.94
C PRO A 215 2.54 -12.17 2.89
N TYR A 216 2.05 -10.96 3.11
CA TYR A 216 1.16 -10.22 2.19
C TYR A 216 -0.20 -10.88 1.88
N GLN A 217 -0.66 -11.84 2.68
CA GLN A 217 -1.94 -12.54 2.45
C GLN A 217 -3.15 -11.85 3.07
N GLY A 218 -3.02 -10.56 3.41
CA GLY A 218 -4.04 -9.78 4.05
C GLY A 218 -3.95 -9.81 5.57
N GLY A 219 -4.68 -8.94 6.25
CA GLY A 219 -4.62 -8.85 7.71
C GLY A 219 -5.75 -8.05 8.31
N ARG A 220 -6.03 -8.32 9.58
CA ARG A 220 -6.98 -7.52 10.36
C ARG A 220 -6.31 -6.24 10.82
N ILE A 221 -6.97 -5.12 10.60
CA ILE A 221 -6.57 -3.80 11.07
C ILE A 221 -7.72 -3.13 11.79
N GLN A 222 -7.41 -2.20 12.66
CA GLN A 222 -8.37 -1.41 13.39
C GLN A 222 -8.16 0.07 13.05
N ASP A 223 -9.26 0.78 12.89
CA ASP A 223 -9.27 2.21 12.60
C ASP A 223 -10.09 2.93 13.67
N SER A 224 -9.56 4.00 14.22
CA SER A 224 -10.26 4.83 15.20
C SER A 224 -11.18 5.80 14.47
N VAL A 225 -12.45 5.51 14.44
CA VAL A 225 -13.48 6.36 13.78
C VAL A 225 -14.07 7.43 14.70
N ALA A 226 -13.87 7.29 16.00
CA ALA A 226 -14.16 8.25 17.05
C ALA A 226 -13.28 7.93 18.29
N PRO A 227 -13.17 8.82 19.29
CA PRO A 227 -12.31 8.62 20.45
C PRO A 227 -12.47 7.25 21.12
N ASP A 228 -13.71 6.75 21.22
CA ASP A 228 -14.03 5.48 21.89
C ASP A 228 -14.62 4.43 20.93
N LYS A 229 -14.55 4.67 19.62
CA LYS A 229 -15.10 3.74 18.62
C LYS A 229 -14.02 3.32 17.63
N VAL A 230 -13.73 2.03 17.65
CA VAL A 230 -12.83 1.36 16.71
C VAL A 230 -13.66 0.61 15.69
N ARG A 231 -13.31 0.76 14.42
CA ARG A 231 -13.90 0.00 13.31
C ARG A 231 -12.89 -1.01 12.79
N PRO A 232 -13.22 -2.31 12.83
CA PRO A 232 -12.40 -3.32 12.21
C PRO A 232 -12.44 -3.21 10.68
N TRP A 233 -11.28 -3.43 10.05
CA TRP A 233 -11.11 -3.57 8.61
C TRP A 233 -10.32 -4.84 8.32
N PHE A 234 -10.27 -5.22 7.07
CA PHE A 234 -9.42 -6.31 6.62
C PHE A 234 -8.64 -5.85 5.39
N ALA A 235 -7.31 -5.71 5.51
CA ALA A 235 -6.43 -5.41 4.40
C ALA A 235 -6.38 -6.58 3.43
N VAL A 236 -6.46 -6.29 2.13
CA VAL A 236 -6.56 -7.34 1.10
C VAL A 236 -5.26 -8.12 0.96
N ASN A 237 -5.35 -9.31 0.39
CA ASN A 237 -4.21 -10.10 -0.05
C ASN A 237 -3.52 -9.42 -1.25
N LEU A 238 -2.23 -9.13 -1.11
CA LEU A 238 -1.41 -8.48 -2.16
C LEU A 238 -0.75 -9.48 -3.11
N THR A 239 -0.84 -10.78 -2.86
CA THR A 239 -0.24 -11.78 -3.74
C THR A 239 -0.98 -11.87 -5.09
N SER A 240 -0.31 -12.40 -6.09
CA SER A 240 -0.85 -12.60 -7.44
C SER A 240 -1.83 -13.78 -7.55
N GLN A 241 -2.34 -14.28 -6.44
CA GLN A 241 -3.37 -15.29 -6.42
C GLN A 241 -4.74 -14.74 -6.87
N LYS A 242 -5.63 -15.64 -7.27
CA LYS A 242 -6.98 -15.30 -7.77
C LYS A 242 -7.81 -14.48 -6.77
N HIS A 243 -7.65 -14.72 -5.49
CA HIS A 243 -8.32 -14.03 -4.38
C HIS A 243 -7.57 -12.79 -3.87
N GLY A 244 -6.39 -12.52 -4.44
CA GLY A 244 -5.58 -11.33 -4.21
C GLY A 244 -5.59 -10.40 -5.42
N LEU A 245 -4.40 -10.01 -5.84
CA LEU A 245 -4.20 -9.09 -6.96
C LEU A 245 -3.98 -9.80 -8.31
N GLY A 246 -4.38 -11.07 -8.45
CA GLY A 246 -4.20 -11.83 -9.69
C GLY A 246 -4.81 -11.18 -10.92
N ALA A 247 -5.97 -10.55 -10.79
CA ALA A 247 -6.66 -9.85 -11.87
C ALA A 247 -6.08 -8.45 -12.21
N TRP A 248 -5.15 -7.94 -11.39
CA TRP A 248 -4.53 -6.63 -11.59
C TRP A 248 -3.31 -6.73 -12.51
N SER A 249 -3.13 -5.77 -13.40
CA SER A 249 -1.88 -5.58 -14.12
C SER A 249 -0.91 -4.70 -13.34
N VAL A 250 0.37 -4.68 -13.73
CA VAL A 250 1.35 -3.71 -13.19
C VAL A 250 0.87 -2.28 -13.43
N ALA A 251 0.27 -1.99 -14.58
CA ALA A 251 -0.27 -0.67 -14.89
C ALA A 251 -1.47 -0.29 -13.98
N ASP A 252 -2.37 -1.24 -13.67
CA ASP A 252 -3.46 -1.00 -12.71
C ASP A 252 -2.93 -0.64 -11.33
N LEU A 253 -1.92 -1.37 -10.84
CA LEU A 253 -1.29 -1.14 -9.53
C LEU A 253 -0.55 0.19 -9.49
N SER A 254 0.30 0.45 -10.49
CA SER A 254 1.05 1.70 -10.60
C SER A 254 0.10 2.92 -10.60
N LYS A 255 -0.96 2.86 -11.38
CA LYS A 255 -2.01 3.89 -11.40
C LYS A 255 -2.70 4.02 -10.05
N TYR A 256 -3.07 2.90 -9.42
CA TYR A 256 -3.71 2.91 -8.11
C TYR A 256 -2.82 3.55 -7.04
N PHE A 257 -1.54 3.23 -7.00
CA PHE A 257 -0.60 3.84 -6.05
C PHE A 257 -0.53 5.36 -6.22
N GLN A 258 -0.44 5.86 -7.45
CA GLN A 258 -0.31 7.29 -7.72
C GLN A 258 -1.61 8.08 -7.56
N THR A 259 -2.77 7.45 -7.74
CA THR A 259 -4.05 8.17 -7.83
C THR A 259 -5.10 7.71 -6.82
N GLY A 260 -4.90 6.54 -6.18
CA GLY A 260 -5.91 5.87 -5.36
C GLY A 260 -7.03 5.21 -6.16
N VAL A 261 -6.94 5.23 -7.49
CA VAL A 261 -8.00 4.69 -8.39
C VAL A 261 -7.39 3.96 -9.57
N SER A 262 -7.94 2.82 -9.91
CA SER A 262 -7.69 2.10 -11.16
C SER A 262 -9.01 1.56 -11.72
N LEU A 263 -8.97 0.85 -12.85
CA LEU A 263 -10.16 0.16 -13.35
C LEU A 263 -10.61 -1.01 -12.45
N ARG A 264 -9.82 -1.37 -11.44
CA ARG A 264 -10.09 -2.49 -10.53
C ARG A 264 -10.69 -2.08 -9.21
N ALA A 265 -10.30 -0.92 -8.68
CA ALA A 265 -10.77 -0.44 -7.39
C ALA A 265 -10.51 1.06 -7.21
N GLY A 266 -11.26 1.68 -6.29
CA GLY A 266 -10.90 2.92 -5.63
C GLY A 266 -10.41 2.66 -4.21
N THR A 267 -9.68 3.61 -3.64
CA THR A 267 -9.21 3.56 -2.26
C THR A 267 -10.35 3.76 -1.26
N PHE A 268 -10.24 3.20 -0.07
CA PHE A 268 -11.24 3.32 1.00
C PHE A 268 -10.60 3.01 2.36
N GLY A 269 -11.29 3.41 3.43
CA GLY A 269 -10.89 3.14 4.81
C GLY A 269 -9.45 3.60 5.11
N PRO A 270 -8.71 2.87 5.93
CA PRO A 270 -7.33 3.24 6.30
C PRO A 270 -6.37 3.39 5.12
N MET A 271 -6.64 2.73 3.98
CA MET A 271 -5.80 2.87 2.80
C MET A 271 -5.86 4.29 2.19
N ASN A 272 -6.91 5.07 2.49
CA ASN A 272 -7.02 6.47 2.06
C ASN A 272 -5.84 7.32 2.53
N GLU A 273 -5.45 7.19 3.80
CA GLU A 273 -4.31 7.93 4.36
C GLU A 273 -2.99 7.50 3.71
N VAL A 274 -2.82 6.21 3.47
CA VAL A 274 -1.63 5.67 2.80
C VAL A 274 -1.52 6.24 1.38
N ILE A 275 -2.62 6.30 0.63
CA ILE A 275 -2.63 6.90 -0.70
C ILE A 275 -2.32 8.39 -0.63
N VAL A 276 -3.05 9.15 0.20
CA VAL A 276 -2.97 10.63 0.22
C VAL A 276 -1.63 11.12 0.75
N ASN A 277 -1.13 10.51 1.81
CA ASN A 277 0.04 11.01 2.53
C ASN A 277 1.36 10.37 2.05
N SER A 278 1.29 9.22 1.37
CA SER A 278 2.47 8.48 0.91
C SER A 278 2.43 8.20 -0.60
N LEU A 279 1.69 7.18 -1.03
CA LEU A 279 1.86 6.57 -2.35
C LEU A 279 1.63 7.54 -3.52
N LYS A 280 0.72 8.47 -3.39
CA LYS A 280 0.46 9.52 -4.41
C LYS A 280 1.66 10.47 -4.61
N ARG A 281 2.65 10.44 -3.71
CA ARG A 281 3.89 11.24 -3.80
C ARG A 281 5.03 10.47 -4.48
N LEU A 282 4.82 9.20 -4.80
CA LEU A 282 5.78 8.38 -5.53
C LEU A 282 6.10 8.97 -6.90
N THR A 283 7.36 8.91 -7.28
CA THR A 283 7.73 9.11 -8.68
C THR A 283 7.06 8.03 -9.55
N PRO A 284 6.78 8.29 -10.83
CA PRO A 284 6.24 7.26 -11.72
C PRO A 284 7.11 5.99 -11.77
N ALA A 285 8.43 6.13 -11.72
CA ALA A 285 9.36 5.02 -11.71
C ALA A 285 9.24 4.17 -10.42
N ASP A 286 9.19 4.80 -9.25
CA ASP A 286 9.04 4.07 -7.98
C ASP A 286 7.66 3.42 -7.86
N ALA A 287 6.58 4.08 -8.32
CA ALA A 287 5.25 3.48 -8.37
C ALA A 287 5.20 2.25 -9.28
N HIS A 288 5.88 2.29 -10.43
CA HIS A 288 5.99 1.16 -11.34
C HIS A 288 6.84 0.03 -10.72
N ALA A 289 7.98 0.36 -10.13
CA ALA A 289 8.85 -0.61 -9.45
C ALA A 289 8.12 -1.36 -8.32
N MET A 290 7.40 -0.62 -7.46
CA MET A 290 6.56 -1.23 -6.43
C MET A 290 5.49 -2.14 -7.03
N ALA A 291 4.85 -1.74 -8.13
CA ALA A 291 3.85 -2.55 -8.81
C ALA A 291 4.45 -3.84 -9.40
N VAL A 292 5.65 -3.78 -9.99
CA VAL A 292 6.41 -4.95 -10.49
C VAL A 292 6.69 -5.91 -9.35
N TYR A 293 7.19 -5.41 -8.22
CA TYR A 293 7.47 -6.25 -7.05
C TYR A 293 6.18 -6.89 -6.50
N VAL A 294 5.13 -6.10 -6.25
CA VAL A 294 3.86 -6.60 -5.71
C VAL A 294 3.26 -7.67 -6.64
N LYS A 295 3.34 -7.49 -7.96
CA LYS A 295 2.89 -8.51 -8.92
C LYS A 295 3.71 -9.80 -8.89
N SER A 296 4.93 -9.78 -8.43
CA SER A 296 5.76 -10.98 -8.29
C SER A 296 5.44 -11.80 -7.02
N LEU A 297 4.72 -11.21 -6.05
CA LEU A 297 4.40 -11.88 -4.81
C LEU A 297 3.51 -13.10 -5.04
N GLN A 298 3.94 -14.24 -4.50
CA GLN A 298 3.21 -15.50 -4.56
C GLN A 298 2.60 -15.81 -3.20
N GLY A 299 1.55 -16.60 -3.17
CA GLY A 299 0.90 -17.09 -1.95
C GLY A 299 0.15 -18.37 -2.22
N PRO A 300 -0.26 -19.12 -1.17
CA PRO A 300 -1.10 -20.29 -1.34
C PRO A 300 -2.49 -19.89 -1.86
N GLU A 301 -3.15 -20.84 -2.50
CA GLU A 301 -4.57 -20.69 -2.81
C GLU A 301 -5.42 -20.75 -1.53
N LEU A 302 -6.55 -20.04 -1.52
CA LEU A 302 -7.50 -20.15 -0.41
C LEU A 302 -8.11 -21.56 -0.39
N THR A 303 -7.95 -22.23 0.74
CA THR A 303 -8.51 -23.56 0.99
C THR A 303 -9.80 -23.50 1.84
N GLY A 304 -10.25 -22.33 2.23
CA GLY A 304 -11.42 -22.11 3.10
C GLY A 304 -12.75 -22.56 2.48
N GLU A 305 -13.75 -22.72 3.34
CA GLU A 305 -15.11 -23.05 2.95
C GLU A 305 -15.68 -21.95 2.05
N ALA A 306 -16.27 -22.34 0.92
CA ALA A 306 -16.95 -21.43 0.01
C ALA A 306 -18.39 -21.19 0.47
N VAL A 307 -18.96 -20.04 0.10
CA VAL A 307 -20.39 -19.77 0.32
C VAL A 307 -21.24 -20.86 -0.32
N ALA A 308 -22.17 -21.43 0.43
CA ALA A 308 -23.08 -22.46 -0.07
C ALA A 308 -24.06 -21.88 -1.10
N ALA A 309 -24.48 -22.70 -2.08
CA ALA A 309 -25.36 -22.26 -3.17
C ALA A 309 -26.69 -21.61 -2.68
N ALA A 310 -27.27 -22.13 -1.61
CA ALA A 310 -28.47 -21.54 -1.02
C ALA A 310 -28.24 -20.12 -0.45
N GLN A 311 -27.08 -19.87 0.15
CA GLN A 311 -26.70 -18.53 0.64
C GLN A 311 -26.38 -17.58 -0.51
N VAL A 312 -25.81 -18.07 -1.61
CA VAL A 312 -25.63 -17.26 -2.84
C VAL A 312 -26.99 -16.86 -3.39
N ALA A 313 -27.92 -17.79 -3.49
CA ALA A 313 -29.26 -17.51 -4.04
C ALA A 313 -30.04 -16.48 -3.21
N SER A 314 -29.92 -16.49 -1.86
CA SER A 314 -30.66 -15.58 -0.99
C SER A 314 -30.33 -14.10 -1.20
N GLY A 315 -29.09 -13.77 -1.64
CA GLY A 315 -28.67 -12.39 -1.90
C GLY A 315 -28.94 -11.88 -3.31
N ALA A 316 -29.31 -12.75 -4.25
CA ALA A 316 -29.42 -12.42 -5.68
C ALA A 316 -30.44 -11.31 -5.96
N ALA A 317 -31.60 -11.34 -5.33
CA ALA A 317 -32.64 -10.33 -5.52
C ALA A 317 -32.19 -8.95 -5.00
N ILE A 318 -31.50 -8.91 -3.84
CA ILE A 318 -30.96 -7.66 -3.27
C ILE A 318 -29.89 -7.09 -4.18
N TYR A 319 -28.99 -7.93 -4.69
CA TYR A 319 -27.94 -7.48 -5.62
C TYR A 319 -28.55 -6.88 -6.89
N LYS A 320 -29.53 -7.55 -7.48
CA LYS A 320 -30.23 -7.09 -8.70
C LYS A 320 -30.89 -5.73 -8.49
N ASP A 321 -31.54 -5.53 -7.35
CA ASP A 321 -32.28 -4.30 -7.05
C ASP A 321 -31.37 -3.12 -6.67
N ARG A 322 -30.29 -3.37 -5.91
CA ARG A 322 -29.50 -2.31 -5.27
C ARG A 322 -28.09 -2.12 -5.81
N CYS A 323 -27.51 -3.14 -6.43
CA CYS A 323 -26.07 -3.15 -6.75
C CYS A 323 -25.79 -3.27 -8.27
N GLU A 324 -26.67 -3.99 -8.98
CA GLU A 324 -26.45 -4.35 -10.39
C GLU A 324 -26.33 -3.13 -11.31
N LYS A 325 -27.06 -2.05 -11.03
CA LYS A 325 -27.00 -0.81 -11.83
C LYS A 325 -25.55 -0.31 -11.98
N CYS A 326 -24.76 -0.36 -10.90
CA CYS A 326 -23.38 0.14 -10.89
C CYS A 326 -22.35 -0.98 -11.13
N HIS A 327 -22.56 -2.15 -10.54
CA HIS A 327 -21.58 -3.24 -10.62
C HIS A 327 -21.84 -4.25 -11.75
N GLY A 328 -22.94 -4.12 -12.46
CA GLY A 328 -23.35 -4.97 -13.56
C GLY A 328 -23.80 -6.37 -13.15
N GLY A 329 -24.67 -7.03 -13.93
CA GLY A 329 -25.17 -8.38 -13.65
C GLY A 329 -24.08 -9.45 -13.70
N SER A 330 -22.99 -9.22 -14.44
CA SER A 330 -21.79 -10.06 -14.46
C SER A 330 -20.77 -9.73 -13.38
N GLY A 331 -21.05 -8.74 -12.53
CA GLY A 331 -20.12 -8.25 -11.49
C GLY A 331 -18.87 -7.56 -12.01
N ARG A 332 -18.78 -7.27 -13.32
CA ARG A 332 -17.57 -6.67 -13.95
C ARG A 332 -17.51 -5.15 -13.82
N GLY A 333 -18.56 -4.54 -13.27
CA GLY A 333 -18.67 -3.09 -13.20
C GLY A 333 -18.74 -2.41 -14.57
N GLY A 334 -18.44 -1.14 -14.60
CA GLY A 334 -18.36 -0.35 -15.83
C GLY A 334 -17.55 0.92 -15.64
N PHE A 335 -17.02 1.44 -16.74
CA PHE A 335 -16.13 2.59 -16.72
C PHE A 335 -16.76 3.84 -16.06
N PHE A 336 -18.06 4.04 -16.25
CA PHE A 336 -18.81 5.18 -15.72
C PHE A 336 -19.77 4.83 -14.57
N SER A 337 -19.82 3.56 -14.13
CA SER A 337 -20.83 3.13 -13.16
C SER A 337 -20.23 2.68 -11.83
N GLY A 338 -19.28 1.76 -11.81
CA GLY A 338 -18.65 1.28 -10.60
C GLY A 338 -17.56 0.25 -10.82
N PRO A 339 -16.75 -0.06 -9.80
CA PRO A 339 -15.68 -1.04 -9.90
C PRO A 339 -16.22 -2.48 -10.05
N PRO A 340 -15.40 -3.41 -10.58
CA PRO A 340 -15.75 -4.82 -10.60
C PRO A 340 -15.82 -5.40 -9.19
N VAL A 341 -16.83 -6.21 -8.91
CA VAL A 341 -16.95 -7.08 -7.74
C VAL A 341 -16.56 -8.52 -8.07
N ALA A 342 -16.63 -8.90 -9.34
CA ALA A 342 -16.07 -10.15 -9.84
C ALA A 342 -14.54 -10.08 -9.85
N GLY A 343 -13.87 -11.04 -9.18
CA GLY A 343 -12.42 -11.06 -9.04
C GLY A 343 -11.86 -9.98 -8.11
N SER A 344 -12.70 -9.30 -7.33
CA SER A 344 -12.28 -8.27 -6.39
C SER A 344 -11.57 -8.87 -5.18
N ALA A 345 -10.37 -8.38 -4.87
CA ALA A 345 -9.62 -8.80 -3.68
C ALA A 345 -10.36 -8.45 -2.37
N VAL A 346 -11.15 -7.38 -2.35
CA VAL A 346 -11.99 -7.00 -1.19
C VAL A 346 -13.13 -8.01 -0.98
N VAL A 347 -13.82 -8.37 -2.06
CA VAL A 347 -14.92 -9.33 -2.00
C VAL A 347 -14.43 -10.71 -1.60
N GLN A 348 -13.24 -11.10 -2.03
CA GLN A 348 -12.64 -12.41 -1.78
C GLN A 348 -11.69 -12.44 -0.58
N ALA A 349 -11.54 -11.33 0.14
CA ALA A 349 -10.68 -11.30 1.34
C ALA A 349 -11.11 -12.37 2.36
N GLU A 350 -10.16 -12.94 3.09
CA GLU A 350 -10.44 -13.92 4.14
C GLU A 350 -11.44 -13.34 5.16
N GLY A 351 -11.16 -12.14 5.68
CA GLY A 351 -12.07 -11.42 6.58
C GLY A 351 -13.01 -10.49 5.82
N PRO A 352 -14.33 -10.53 6.10
CA PRO A 352 -15.32 -9.76 5.37
C PRO A 352 -15.48 -8.29 5.82
N ALA A 353 -14.77 -7.85 6.86
CA ALA A 353 -15.00 -6.56 7.52
C ALA A 353 -14.98 -5.37 6.54
N SER A 354 -14.01 -5.33 5.62
CA SER A 354 -13.93 -4.25 4.62
C SER A 354 -15.10 -4.27 3.64
N LEU A 355 -15.53 -5.43 3.18
CA LEU A 355 -16.71 -5.57 2.33
C LEU A 355 -17.97 -5.08 3.06
N ILE A 356 -18.18 -5.53 4.30
CA ILE A 356 -19.31 -5.12 5.12
C ILE A 356 -19.32 -3.60 5.33
N ASN A 357 -18.17 -3.00 5.69
CA ASN A 357 -18.07 -1.56 5.88
C ASN A 357 -18.40 -0.76 4.62
N ILE A 358 -17.93 -1.22 3.45
CA ILE A 358 -18.22 -0.56 2.18
C ILE A 358 -19.72 -0.66 1.86
N VAL A 359 -20.36 -1.78 2.11
CA VAL A 359 -21.82 -1.91 1.91
C VAL A 359 -22.58 -1.04 2.89
N LEU A 360 -22.20 -1.04 4.17
CA LEU A 360 -22.92 -0.27 5.19
C LEU A 360 -22.77 1.24 4.98
N TYR A 361 -21.55 1.73 4.79
CA TYR A 361 -21.25 3.16 4.90
C TYR A 361 -20.86 3.83 3.57
N GLY A 362 -20.69 3.05 2.51
CA GLY A 362 -20.02 3.52 1.29
C GLY A 362 -18.51 3.76 1.51
N PRO A 363 -17.76 3.93 0.43
CA PRO A 363 -16.36 4.35 0.53
C PRO A 363 -16.29 5.84 0.83
N THR A 364 -15.58 6.23 1.90
CA THR A 364 -15.23 7.62 2.13
C THR A 364 -14.17 8.02 1.12
N VAL A 365 -14.49 8.95 0.23
CA VAL A 365 -13.55 9.46 -0.78
C VAL A 365 -12.73 10.59 -0.17
N PRO A 366 -11.38 10.55 -0.20
CA PRO A 366 -10.55 11.65 0.27
C PRO A 366 -10.88 12.96 -0.45
N GLN A 367 -10.81 14.09 0.27
CA GLN A 367 -11.10 15.40 -0.29
C GLN A 367 -10.24 15.68 -1.54
N GLY A 368 -10.87 16.14 -2.60
CA GLY A 368 -10.22 16.45 -3.88
C GLY A 368 -9.89 15.22 -4.75
N MET A 369 -10.19 14.00 -4.29
CA MET A 369 -10.06 12.78 -5.09
C MET A 369 -11.38 12.47 -5.81
N LYS A 370 -11.27 12.00 -7.06
CA LYS A 370 -12.42 11.54 -7.85
C LYS A 370 -12.14 10.13 -8.33
N PHE A 371 -13.12 9.25 -8.24
CA PHE A 371 -13.02 7.88 -8.73
C PHE A 371 -13.32 7.77 -10.24
N GLY A 372 -12.69 8.63 -11.03
CA GLY A 372 -12.92 8.66 -12.47
C GLY A 372 -14.37 9.03 -12.81
N GLY A 373 -15.03 8.20 -13.61
CA GLY A 373 -16.44 8.37 -13.96
C GLY A 373 -17.44 7.62 -13.08
N TRP A 374 -16.97 6.98 -11.99
CA TRP A 374 -17.86 6.19 -11.12
C TRP A 374 -18.79 7.07 -10.29
N GLU A 375 -20.03 6.64 -10.17
CA GLU A 375 -20.96 7.19 -9.18
C GLU A 375 -20.46 6.84 -7.76
N THR A 376 -20.72 7.74 -6.81
CA THR A 376 -20.43 7.45 -5.40
C THR A 376 -21.36 6.34 -4.91
N MET A 377 -20.79 5.28 -4.36
CA MET A 377 -21.58 4.20 -3.76
C MET A 377 -22.32 4.73 -2.52
N PRO A 378 -23.66 4.60 -2.46
CA PRO A 378 -24.41 5.08 -1.31
C PRO A 378 -24.20 4.18 -0.08
N SER A 379 -24.53 4.73 1.12
CA SER A 379 -24.67 3.97 2.36
C SER A 379 -25.94 3.13 2.32
N TYR A 380 -25.84 1.89 2.77
CA TYR A 380 -27.00 1.00 2.96
C TYR A 380 -27.27 0.69 4.43
N ALA A 381 -26.62 1.40 5.37
CA ALA A 381 -26.76 1.14 6.80
C ALA A 381 -28.21 1.26 7.30
N ASP A 382 -28.94 2.25 6.80
CA ASP A 382 -30.35 2.49 7.19
C ASP A 382 -31.37 1.83 6.23
N ILE A 383 -30.90 1.15 5.18
CA ILE A 383 -31.75 0.57 4.12
C ILE A 383 -31.82 -0.96 4.26
N LEU A 384 -30.69 -1.60 4.55
CA LEU A 384 -30.58 -3.05 4.67
C LEU A 384 -30.33 -3.44 6.12
N ASN A 385 -31.06 -4.45 6.61
CA ASN A 385 -30.76 -5.07 7.91
C ASN A 385 -29.56 -6.02 7.82
N ASP A 386 -29.11 -6.55 8.94
CA ASP A 386 -27.90 -7.37 9.02
C ASP A 386 -27.98 -8.66 8.19
N ASP A 387 -29.13 -9.31 8.17
CA ASP A 387 -29.36 -10.51 7.35
C ASP A 387 -29.29 -10.18 5.85
N GLN A 388 -29.82 -9.04 5.44
CA GLN A 388 -29.80 -8.59 4.05
C GLN A 388 -28.39 -8.21 3.60
N VAL A 389 -27.61 -7.52 4.46
CA VAL A 389 -26.19 -7.19 4.17
C VAL A 389 -25.37 -8.48 4.09
N ALA A 390 -25.57 -9.43 4.99
CA ALA A 390 -24.93 -10.74 4.94
C ALA A 390 -25.30 -11.50 3.65
N ALA A 391 -26.59 -11.53 3.29
CA ALA A 391 -27.07 -12.21 2.09
C ALA A 391 -26.46 -11.63 0.80
N VAL A 392 -26.47 -10.30 0.60
CA VAL A 392 -25.89 -9.67 -0.60
C VAL A 392 -24.36 -9.82 -0.62
N SER A 393 -23.70 -9.79 0.53
CA SER A 393 -22.26 -10.08 0.64
C SER A 393 -21.96 -11.52 0.22
N ASN A 394 -22.76 -12.49 0.66
CA ASN A 394 -22.62 -13.90 0.28
C ASN A 394 -22.88 -14.12 -1.21
N PHE A 395 -23.85 -13.42 -1.79
CA PHE A 395 -24.06 -13.44 -3.22
C PHE A 395 -22.78 -13.01 -3.97
N MET A 396 -22.19 -11.87 -3.61
CA MET A 396 -20.96 -11.40 -4.26
C MET A 396 -19.77 -12.32 -4.02
N ARG A 397 -19.62 -12.89 -2.83
CA ARG A 397 -18.52 -13.77 -2.43
C ARG A 397 -18.57 -15.15 -3.10
N GLY A 398 -19.74 -15.60 -3.56
CA GLY A 398 -19.94 -16.91 -4.21
C GLY A 398 -20.28 -16.84 -5.70
N SER A 399 -20.36 -15.63 -6.30
CA SER A 399 -20.74 -15.45 -7.72
C SER A 399 -19.54 -15.16 -8.62
N TRP A 400 -19.73 -15.33 -9.92
CA TRP A 400 -18.76 -14.94 -10.99
C TRP A 400 -17.35 -15.52 -10.82
N GLY A 401 -17.24 -16.67 -10.17
CA GLY A 401 -15.96 -17.32 -9.87
C GLY A 401 -15.23 -16.76 -8.66
N ASN A 402 -15.84 -15.85 -7.91
CA ASN A 402 -15.40 -15.53 -6.54
C ASN A 402 -15.60 -16.77 -5.66
N ARG A 403 -14.66 -16.96 -4.73
CA ARG A 403 -14.71 -18.04 -3.76
C ARG A 403 -14.15 -17.55 -2.43
N ALA A 404 -15.02 -17.30 -1.47
CA ALA A 404 -14.63 -16.85 -0.15
C ALA A 404 -15.60 -17.40 0.91
N ALA A 405 -15.21 -17.33 2.19
CA ALA A 405 -16.02 -17.79 3.30
C ALA A 405 -17.32 -17.01 3.45
N PRO A 406 -18.41 -17.62 3.98
CA PRO A 406 -19.67 -16.94 4.19
C PRO A 406 -19.57 -15.83 5.23
N VAL A 407 -20.47 -14.84 5.09
CA VAL A 407 -20.69 -13.73 6.02
C VAL A 407 -21.95 -14.02 6.84
N SER A 408 -21.88 -13.84 8.15
CA SER A 408 -23.03 -13.96 9.05
C SER A 408 -23.60 -12.58 9.41
N ALA A 409 -24.90 -12.53 9.79
CA ALA A 409 -25.54 -11.34 10.33
C ALA A 409 -24.81 -10.82 11.58
N ALA A 410 -24.29 -11.71 12.44
CA ALA A 410 -23.50 -11.33 13.61
C ALA A 410 -22.21 -10.56 13.26
N GLN A 411 -21.54 -10.92 12.15
CA GLN A 411 -20.38 -10.17 11.65
C GLN A 411 -20.80 -8.80 11.12
N VAL A 412 -21.98 -8.67 10.53
CA VAL A 412 -22.52 -7.37 10.10
C VAL A 412 -22.82 -6.48 11.30
N ALA A 413 -23.52 -7.02 12.32
CA ALA A 413 -23.85 -6.31 13.56
C ALA A 413 -22.60 -5.76 14.28
N GLN A 414 -21.45 -6.48 14.21
CA GLN A 414 -20.18 -6.02 14.78
C GLN A 414 -19.59 -4.78 14.06
N GLN A 415 -20.03 -4.47 12.84
CA GLN A 415 -19.54 -3.34 12.05
C GLN A 415 -20.46 -2.11 12.16
N ARG A 416 -21.69 -2.25 12.70
CA ARG A 416 -22.60 -1.13 12.96
C ARG A 416 -22.19 -0.42 14.25
#